data_9a33d6c85224d9fe02a63680e79c7520
#
_entry.id   9a33d6c85224d9fe02a63680e79c7520
#
_cell.length_a   1.000
_cell.length_b   1.000
_cell.length_c   1.000
_cell.angle_alpha   90.00
_cell.angle_beta   90.00
_cell.angle_gamma   90.00
#
_symmetry.space_group_name_H-M   'P 1'
#
loop_
_entity.id
_entity.type
_entity.pdbx_description
1 polymer ?
#
loop_
_entity_poly.entity_id
_entity_poly.type
_entity_poly.pdbx_seq_one_letter_code
_entity_poly.pdbx_strand_id
1 'polypeptide(L)'
;MIFGIHSLLFRETFVEKDLPVLDKCRRMGFDAVEIIPFDPDNFPAAKVKSAAADLGLTINTGYGMPAQYNVISPDPAVRKAGLEFSKRLVDLSNEAGASVFGGAIYCGWGYLTGKMRSSDEWKWGVDNYREIAAYARRNSGLILGIEPLNRFESHFINVARDAVTFIQEVGMPNVRVHLDTFHMIREEDDMGQAVRDTGGYLGYVHACENQRGIPGTGLVPWTSVFQALRQVRYDGCVTIESFDPDIESVAKLCCIWRKLADSPEQLATEGLRFLKGVYRQVYGLEAGAAH
;
A
#
# COMPACT_ATOMS: atom_id res chain seq x y z
N MET A 1 11.30 -3.70 -12.24
CA MET A 1 10.65 -2.95 -11.11
C MET A 1 9.74 -1.90 -11.70
N ILE A 2 8.54 -1.77 -11.21
CA ILE A 2 7.49 -0.84 -11.66
C ILE A 2 7.42 0.32 -10.65
N PHE A 3 7.28 1.56 -11.13
CA PHE A 3 7.16 2.73 -10.26
C PHE A 3 5.75 3.29 -10.30
N GLY A 4 5.10 3.35 -9.13
CA GLY A 4 3.73 3.80 -8.97
C GLY A 4 3.60 5.09 -8.17
N ILE A 5 2.39 5.63 -8.17
CA ILE A 5 1.98 6.79 -7.40
C ILE A 5 0.60 6.57 -6.78
N HIS A 6 0.42 7.02 -5.56
CA HIS A 6 -0.83 6.95 -4.83
C HIS A 6 -1.78 8.10 -5.21
N SER A 7 -3.04 7.78 -5.50
CA SER A 7 -4.02 8.77 -5.99
C SER A 7 -4.41 9.84 -4.97
N LEU A 8 -4.26 9.56 -3.66
CA LEU A 8 -4.56 10.55 -2.60
C LEU A 8 -3.64 11.77 -2.62
N LEU A 9 -2.54 11.72 -3.36
CA LEU A 9 -1.75 12.93 -3.61
C LEU A 9 -2.51 13.96 -4.47
N PHE A 10 -3.53 13.53 -5.21
CA PHE A 10 -4.26 14.39 -6.16
C PHE A 10 -5.75 14.49 -5.87
N ARG A 11 -6.34 13.51 -5.16
CA ARG A 11 -7.79 13.39 -4.95
C ARG A 11 -8.10 12.76 -3.60
N GLU A 12 -9.13 13.28 -2.96
CA GLU A 12 -9.67 12.69 -1.71
C GLU A 12 -10.32 11.33 -1.93
N THR A 13 -11.15 11.24 -2.97
CA THR A 13 -11.82 10.03 -3.44
C THR A 13 -11.56 9.87 -4.92
N PHE A 14 -11.85 8.69 -5.47
CA PHE A 14 -11.69 8.44 -6.90
C PHE A 14 -13.06 8.07 -7.50
N VAL A 15 -13.65 9.01 -8.21
CA VAL A 15 -14.92 8.85 -8.91
C VAL A 15 -14.72 9.09 -10.42
N GLU A 16 -15.77 8.92 -11.25
CA GLU A 16 -15.65 8.96 -12.71
C GLU A 16 -14.97 10.23 -13.26
N LYS A 17 -15.26 11.39 -12.68
CA LYS A 17 -14.63 12.67 -13.10
C LYS A 17 -13.12 12.72 -12.88
N ASP A 18 -12.57 11.80 -12.08
CA ASP A 18 -11.15 11.75 -11.71
C ASP A 18 -10.33 10.83 -12.62
N LEU A 19 -10.95 10.12 -13.58
CA LEU A 19 -10.24 9.31 -14.56
C LEU A 19 -9.07 10.02 -15.28
N PRO A 20 -9.14 11.34 -15.60
CA PRO A 20 -8.01 12.07 -16.16
C PRO A 20 -6.73 12.08 -15.29
N VAL A 21 -6.82 11.76 -14.00
CA VAL A 21 -5.65 11.62 -13.12
C VAL A 21 -4.74 10.47 -13.60
N LEU A 22 -5.31 9.41 -14.17
CA LEU A 22 -4.52 8.29 -14.71
C LEU A 22 -3.60 8.75 -15.85
N ASP A 23 -4.14 9.51 -16.80
CA ASP A 23 -3.36 10.09 -17.90
C ASP A 23 -2.29 11.08 -17.38
N LYS A 24 -2.64 11.90 -16.37
CA LYS A 24 -1.67 12.77 -15.70
C LYS A 24 -0.51 11.98 -15.09
N CYS A 25 -0.78 10.89 -14.37
CA CYS A 25 0.25 10.03 -13.79
C CYS A 25 1.12 9.38 -14.88
N ARG A 26 0.51 8.90 -15.97
CA ARG A 26 1.26 8.35 -17.11
C ARG A 26 2.21 9.38 -17.75
N ARG A 27 1.74 10.61 -17.97
CA ARG A 27 2.58 11.70 -18.50
C ARG A 27 3.72 12.10 -17.57
N MET A 28 3.57 11.97 -16.26
CA MET A 28 4.66 12.17 -15.29
C MET A 28 5.68 11.02 -15.30
N GLY A 29 5.42 9.92 -16.02
CA GLY A 29 6.35 8.81 -16.20
C GLY A 29 6.18 7.66 -15.20
N PHE A 30 5.03 7.58 -14.53
CA PHE A 30 4.66 6.44 -13.70
C PHE A 30 4.17 5.26 -14.54
N ASP A 31 4.41 4.06 -14.03
CA ASP A 31 4.02 2.79 -14.63
C ASP A 31 2.78 2.21 -13.94
N ALA A 32 2.46 2.69 -12.74
CA ALA A 32 1.33 2.23 -11.93
C ALA A 32 0.66 3.37 -11.18
N VAL A 33 -0.64 3.19 -10.89
CA VAL A 33 -1.41 4.07 -9.99
C VAL A 33 -2.08 3.20 -8.93
N GLU A 34 -1.95 3.61 -7.67
CA GLU A 34 -2.73 3.04 -6.58
C GLU A 34 -3.94 3.92 -6.27
N ILE A 35 -5.11 3.29 -6.17
CA ILE A 35 -6.37 3.99 -5.92
C ILE A 35 -7.00 3.46 -4.64
N ILE A 36 -7.45 4.39 -3.79
CA ILE A 36 -8.23 4.05 -2.60
C ILE A 36 -9.71 4.28 -2.91
N PRO A 37 -10.54 3.23 -2.96
CA PRO A 37 -11.98 3.37 -3.20
C PRO A 37 -12.72 3.76 -1.91
N PHE A 38 -12.44 4.98 -1.37
CA PHE A 38 -13.09 5.46 -0.14
C PHE A 38 -14.61 5.61 -0.27
N ASP A 39 -15.10 5.81 -1.49
CA ASP A 39 -16.52 5.74 -1.83
C ASP A 39 -16.78 4.50 -2.73
N PRO A 40 -16.96 3.32 -2.13
CA PRO A 40 -17.11 2.08 -2.88
C PRO A 40 -18.38 2.03 -3.76
N ASP A 41 -19.39 2.85 -3.46
CA ASP A 41 -20.64 2.90 -4.22
C ASP A 41 -20.48 3.68 -5.54
N ASN A 42 -19.57 4.67 -5.58
CA ASN A 42 -19.33 5.53 -6.73
C ASN A 42 -17.97 5.28 -7.39
N PHE A 43 -17.20 4.28 -6.94
CA PHE A 43 -15.90 3.94 -7.55
C PHE A 43 -16.11 3.34 -8.95
N PRO A 44 -15.54 3.96 -10.01
CA PRO A 44 -15.81 3.56 -11.40
C PRO A 44 -14.89 2.42 -11.86
N ALA A 45 -14.87 1.28 -11.15
CA ALA A 45 -13.89 0.21 -11.30
C ALA A 45 -13.68 -0.25 -12.75
N ALA A 46 -14.75 -0.57 -13.49
CA ALA A 46 -14.66 -1.00 -14.89
C ALA A 46 -14.05 0.09 -15.81
N LYS A 47 -14.36 1.36 -15.57
CA LYS A 47 -13.81 2.49 -16.33
C LYS A 47 -12.32 2.72 -15.99
N VAL A 48 -11.94 2.54 -14.73
CA VAL A 48 -10.53 2.55 -14.30
C VAL A 48 -9.75 1.49 -15.04
N LYS A 49 -10.25 0.25 -15.10
CA LYS A 49 -9.62 -0.84 -15.83
C LYS A 49 -9.41 -0.51 -17.31
N SER A 50 -10.45 0.01 -17.97
CA SER A 50 -10.36 0.39 -19.38
C SER A 50 -9.35 1.50 -19.61
N ALA A 51 -9.44 2.60 -18.86
CA ALA A 51 -8.55 3.74 -18.99
C ALA A 51 -7.08 3.36 -18.69
N ALA A 52 -6.84 2.51 -17.70
CA ALA A 52 -5.51 2.03 -17.37
C ALA A 52 -4.92 1.17 -18.50
N ALA A 53 -5.73 0.30 -19.10
CA ALA A 53 -5.31 -0.53 -20.24
C ALA A 53 -4.91 0.33 -21.44
N ASP A 54 -5.72 1.36 -21.77
CA ASP A 54 -5.43 2.29 -22.88
C ASP A 54 -4.13 3.08 -22.66
N LEU A 55 -3.78 3.34 -21.39
CA LEU A 55 -2.57 4.08 -21.00
C LEU A 55 -1.37 3.18 -20.72
N GLY A 56 -1.52 1.86 -20.71
CA GLY A 56 -0.48 0.93 -20.31
C GLY A 56 -0.05 1.08 -18.84
N LEU A 57 -1.01 1.38 -17.96
CA LEU A 57 -0.82 1.52 -16.52
C LEU A 57 -1.22 0.25 -15.77
N THR A 58 -0.44 -0.13 -14.78
CA THR A 58 -0.85 -1.10 -13.76
C THR A 58 -1.71 -0.39 -12.71
N ILE A 59 -2.80 -1.02 -12.30
CA ILE A 59 -3.62 -0.55 -11.18
C ILE A 59 -3.31 -1.38 -9.94
N ASN A 60 -3.14 -0.72 -8.82
CA ASN A 60 -3.20 -1.28 -7.48
C ASN A 60 -4.32 -0.58 -6.71
N THR A 61 -4.81 -1.23 -5.67
CA THR A 61 -5.79 -0.64 -4.76
C THR A 61 -5.30 -0.82 -3.33
N GLY A 62 -5.76 0.04 -2.44
CA GLY A 62 -5.45 -0.04 -1.02
C GLY A 62 -6.66 0.36 -0.18
N TYR A 63 -6.61 0.04 1.13
CA TYR A 63 -7.63 0.49 2.06
C TYR A 63 -7.14 0.44 3.51
N GLY A 64 -7.49 1.48 4.29
CA GLY A 64 -7.40 1.47 5.74
C GLY A 64 -8.76 1.11 6.34
N MET A 65 -8.90 -0.08 6.90
CA MET A 65 -10.16 -0.61 7.37
C MET A 65 -10.69 0.19 8.57
N PRO A 66 -11.87 0.84 8.50
CA PRO A 66 -12.43 1.56 9.63
C PRO A 66 -12.82 0.61 10.79
N ALA A 67 -12.85 1.13 12.00
CA ALA A 67 -13.08 0.34 13.22
C ALA A 67 -14.39 -0.48 13.22
N GLN A 68 -15.46 0.02 12.55
CA GLN A 68 -16.72 -0.71 12.42
C GLN A 68 -16.65 -1.96 11.54
N TYR A 69 -15.58 -2.12 10.76
CA TYR A 69 -15.31 -3.28 9.90
C TYR A 69 -14.06 -4.04 10.36
N ASN A 70 -13.65 -3.86 11.61
CA ASN A 70 -12.46 -4.48 12.17
C ASN A 70 -12.61 -6.01 12.27
N VAL A 71 -11.89 -6.75 11.43
CA VAL A 71 -11.93 -8.22 11.37
C VAL A 71 -11.28 -8.91 12.57
N ILE A 72 -10.60 -8.16 13.46
CA ILE A 72 -10.06 -8.66 14.74
C ILE A 72 -10.84 -8.15 15.95
N SER A 73 -11.98 -7.51 15.75
CA SER A 73 -12.82 -7.00 16.85
C SER A 73 -13.24 -8.10 17.83
N PRO A 74 -13.32 -7.84 19.13
CA PRO A 74 -13.94 -8.78 20.08
C PRO A 74 -15.43 -9.01 19.79
N ASP A 75 -16.10 -8.05 19.14
CA ASP A 75 -17.51 -8.20 18.72
C ASP A 75 -17.61 -9.03 17.42
N PRO A 76 -18.27 -10.21 17.47
CA PRO A 76 -18.43 -11.05 16.28
C PRO A 76 -19.28 -10.41 15.19
N ALA A 77 -20.20 -9.48 15.53
CA ALA A 77 -20.99 -8.76 14.52
C ALA A 77 -20.12 -7.79 13.72
N VAL A 78 -19.19 -7.10 14.37
CA VAL A 78 -18.20 -6.23 13.72
C VAL A 78 -17.27 -7.05 12.81
N ARG A 79 -16.76 -8.22 13.28
CA ARG A 79 -15.94 -9.10 12.44
C ARG A 79 -16.69 -9.58 11.20
N LYS A 80 -17.97 -9.97 11.35
CA LYS A 80 -18.79 -10.40 10.21
C LYS A 80 -19.00 -9.25 9.21
N ALA A 81 -19.33 -8.06 9.67
CA ALA A 81 -19.46 -6.88 8.80
C ALA A 81 -18.14 -6.57 8.08
N GLY A 82 -17.00 -6.71 8.79
CA GLY A 82 -15.67 -6.56 8.21
C GLY A 82 -15.36 -7.56 7.11
N LEU A 83 -15.73 -8.83 7.28
CA LEU A 83 -15.59 -9.85 6.25
C LEU A 83 -16.37 -9.52 4.97
N GLU A 84 -17.63 -9.15 5.11
CA GLU A 84 -18.48 -8.80 3.97
C GLU A 84 -17.98 -7.54 3.25
N PHE A 85 -17.55 -6.53 4.02
CA PHE A 85 -16.98 -5.32 3.44
C PHE A 85 -15.65 -5.60 2.72
N SER A 86 -14.79 -6.44 3.30
CA SER A 86 -13.53 -6.85 2.65
C SER A 86 -13.77 -7.58 1.33
N LYS A 87 -14.76 -8.48 1.26
CA LYS A 87 -15.14 -9.17 0.01
C LYS A 87 -15.60 -8.18 -1.05
N ARG A 88 -16.39 -7.17 -0.67
CA ARG A 88 -16.81 -6.11 -1.58
C ARG A 88 -15.61 -5.33 -2.13
N LEU A 89 -14.65 -4.97 -1.29
CA LEU A 89 -13.42 -4.28 -1.75
C LEU A 89 -12.58 -5.16 -2.67
N VAL A 90 -12.52 -6.47 -2.40
CA VAL A 90 -11.89 -7.45 -3.31
C VAL A 90 -12.57 -7.46 -4.67
N ASP A 91 -13.90 -7.46 -4.72
CA ASP A 91 -14.66 -7.45 -5.98
C ASP A 91 -14.38 -6.17 -6.78
N LEU A 92 -14.40 -5.00 -6.13
CA LEU A 92 -14.06 -3.72 -6.76
C LEU A 92 -12.62 -3.68 -7.28
N SER A 93 -11.67 -4.21 -6.50
CA SER A 93 -10.25 -4.31 -6.90
C SER A 93 -10.09 -5.20 -8.13
N ASN A 94 -10.78 -6.34 -8.17
CA ASN A 94 -10.79 -7.25 -9.32
C ASN A 94 -11.43 -6.59 -10.55
N GLU A 95 -12.54 -5.92 -10.39
CA GLU A 95 -13.22 -5.20 -11.47
C GLU A 95 -12.36 -4.08 -12.03
N ALA A 96 -11.62 -3.37 -11.18
CA ALA A 96 -10.64 -2.36 -11.57
C ALA A 96 -9.39 -2.94 -12.24
N GLY A 97 -9.22 -4.27 -12.24
CA GLY A 97 -8.04 -4.95 -12.78
C GLY A 97 -6.80 -4.76 -11.92
N ALA A 98 -6.95 -4.56 -10.61
CA ALA A 98 -5.85 -4.38 -9.72
C ALA A 98 -4.96 -5.62 -9.62
N SER A 99 -3.64 -5.42 -9.54
CA SER A 99 -2.65 -6.47 -9.31
C SER A 99 -2.49 -6.76 -7.82
N VAL A 100 -2.54 -5.71 -7.00
CA VAL A 100 -2.44 -5.78 -5.54
C VAL A 100 -3.59 -5.02 -4.90
N PHE A 101 -4.13 -5.58 -3.82
CA PHE A 101 -4.98 -4.88 -2.86
C PHE A 101 -4.24 -4.89 -1.51
N GLY A 102 -3.74 -3.74 -1.09
CA GLY A 102 -2.86 -3.55 0.06
C GLY A 102 -3.47 -2.73 1.18
N GLY A 103 -2.64 -2.44 2.18
CA GLY A 103 -2.99 -1.59 3.30
C GLY A 103 -3.39 -2.32 4.58
N ALA A 104 -4.03 -1.59 5.49
CA ALA A 104 -4.51 -2.10 6.76
C ALA A 104 -5.88 -2.78 6.63
N ILE A 105 -5.95 -3.82 5.80
CA ILE A 105 -7.19 -4.57 5.52
C ILE A 105 -7.42 -5.75 6.48
N TYR A 106 -6.48 -6.00 7.37
CA TYR A 106 -6.46 -7.12 8.32
C TYR A 106 -6.84 -6.72 9.74
N CYS A 107 -6.99 -5.42 10.03
CA CYS A 107 -7.38 -4.88 11.32
C CYS A 107 -8.07 -3.52 11.17
N GLY A 108 -8.67 -3.00 12.24
CA GLY A 108 -9.17 -1.62 12.26
C GLY A 108 -8.02 -0.62 12.28
N TRP A 109 -7.86 0.19 11.23
CA TRP A 109 -6.88 1.27 11.18
C TRP A 109 -7.20 2.35 12.21
N GLY A 110 -6.20 2.76 13.00
CA GLY A 110 -6.38 3.71 14.10
C GLY A 110 -7.12 3.14 15.32
N TYR A 111 -7.51 1.87 15.31
CA TYR A 111 -8.12 1.22 16.47
C TYR A 111 -7.04 0.73 17.43
N LEU A 112 -6.93 1.39 18.59
CA LEU A 112 -5.91 1.11 19.60
C LEU A 112 -6.58 0.69 20.91
N THR A 113 -6.28 -0.52 21.39
CA THR A 113 -6.86 -1.07 22.63
C THR A 113 -6.15 -0.58 23.90
N GLY A 114 -4.97 0.05 23.76
CA GLY A 114 -4.09 0.38 24.88
C GLY A 114 -3.39 -0.84 25.50
N LYS A 115 -3.47 -2.00 24.84
CA LYS A 115 -2.85 -3.27 25.25
C LYS A 115 -2.09 -3.86 24.07
N MET A 116 -1.18 -4.76 24.37
CA MET A 116 -0.59 -5.63 23.33
C MET A 116 -1.69 -6.49 22.71
N ARG A 117 -1.50 -6.88 21.45
CA ARG A 117 -2.41 -7.81 20.76
C ARG A 117 -2.62 -9.08 21.57
N SER A 118 -3.84 -9.55 21.65
CA SER A 118 -4.19 -10.80 22.32
C SER A 118 -4.07 -11.99 21.38
N SER A 119 -4.00 -13.20 21.96
CA SER A 119 -4.08 -14.46 21.18
C SER A 119 -5.39 -14.61 20.41
N ASP A 120 -6.49 -14.08 20.96
CA ASP A 120 -7.79 -14.12 20.30
C ASP A 120 -7.83 -13.20 19.08
N GLU A 121 -7.32 -11.97 19.18
CA GLU A 121 -7.20 -11.06 18.03
C GLU A 121 -6.35 -11.68 16.93
N TRP A 122 -5.23 -12.32 17.30
CA TRP A 122 -4.37 -13.01 16.34
C TRP A 122 -5.13 -14.13 15.64
N LYS A 123 -5.79 -14.99 16.40
CA LYS A 123 -6.58 -16.10 15.86
C LYS A 123 -7.69 -15.60 14.94
N TRP A 124 -8.47 -14.59 15.36
CA TRP A 124 -9.51 -14.00 14.51
C TRP A 124 -8.93 -13.40 13.24
N GLY A 125 -7.81 -12.70 13.35
CA GLY A 125 -7.11 -12.15 12.20
C GLY A 125 -6.72 -13.22 11.18
N VAL A 126 -6.06 -14.28 11.63
CA VAL A 126 -5.64 -15.40 10.77
C VAL A 126 -6.84 -16.09 10.11
N ASP A 127 -7.88 -16.42 10.88
CA ASP A 127 -9.04 -17.14 10.36
C ASP A 127 -9.83 -16.29 9.35
N ASN A 128 -10.11 -15.02 9.69
CA ASN A 128 -10.85 -14.11 8.85
C ASN A 128 -10.07 -13.75 7.58
N TYR A 129 -8.76 -13.52 7.72
CA TYR A 129 -7.94 -13.16 6.56
C TYR A 129 -7.75 -14.34 5.60
N ARG A 130 -7.72 -15.57 6.12
CA ARG A 130 -7.75 -16.79 5.30
C ARG A 130 -9.04 -16.88 4.47
N GLU A 131 -10.19 -16.52 5.05
CA GLU A 131 -11.46 -16.49 4.32
C GLU A 131 -11.45 -15.42 3.21
N ILE A 132 -10.98 -14.20 3.50
CA ILE A 132 -10.85 -13.12 2.52
C ILE A 132 -9.91 -13.55 1.39
N ALA A 133 -8.77 -14.14 1.71
CA ALA A 133 -7.78 -14.58 0.74
C ALA A 133 -8.31 -15.72 -0.14
N ALA A 134 -9.04 -16.67 0.44
CA ALA A 134 -9.71 -17.73 -0.30
C ALA A 134 -10.78 -17.18 -1.25
N TYR A 135 -11.50 -16.14 -0.82
CA TYR A 135 -12.49 -15.45 -1.66
C TYR A 135 -11.81 -14.75 -2.85
N ALA A 136 -10.78 -13.94 -2.59
CA ALA A 136 -10.03 -13.24 -3.62
C ALA A 136 -9.46 -14.21 -4.67
N ARG A 137 -8.89 -15.33 -4.23
CA ARG A 137 -8.27 -16.33 -5.11
C ARG A 137 -9.26 -16.99 -6.06
N ARG A 138 -10.53 -17.18 -5.66
CA ARG A 138 -11.55 -17.80 -6.53
C ARG A 138 -11.89 -16.95 -7.74
N ASN A 139 -11.77 -15.65 -7.61
CA ASN A 139 -12.24 -14.69 -8.61
C ASN A 139 -11.11 -14.13 -9.48
N SER A 140 -9.85 -14.20 -9.03
CA SER A 140 -8.72 -13.60 -9.75
C SER A 140 -7.36 -14.03 -9.20
N GLY A 141 -6.29 -13.48 -9.81
CA GLY A 141 -4.91 -13.55 -9.31
C GLY A 141 -4.54 -12.42 -8.33
N LEU A 142 -5.50 -11.69 -7.76
CA LEU A 142 -5.27 -10.54 -6.89
C LEU A 142 -4.40 -10.92 -5.68
N ILE A 143 -3.32 -10.18 -5.50
CA ILE A 143 -2.46 -10.26 -4.32
C ILE A 143 -3.07 -9.41 -3.21
N LEU A 144 -3.16 -9.96 -2.01
CA LEU A 144 -3.55 -9.23 -0.80
C LEU A 144 -2.29 -8.86 -0.02
N GLY A 145 -2.06 -7.55 0.16
CA GLY A 145 -0.90 -7.02 0.86
C GLY A 145 -1.18 -6.76 2.34
N ILE A 146 -0.43 -7.40 3.24
CA ILE A 146 -0.44 -7.09 4.68
C ILE A 146 0.57 -5.99 4.94
N GLU A 147 0.12 -4.83 5.36
CA GLU A 147 0.97 -3.69 5.66
C GLU A 147 1.21 -3.54 7.16
N PRO A 148 2.43 -3.82 7.67
CA PRO A 148 2.78 -3.46 9.04
C PRO A 148 2.69 -1.96 9.24
N LEU A 149 1.88 -1.51 10.20
CA LEU A 149 1.67 -0.09 10.49
C LEU A 149 2.49 0.34 11.70
N ASN A 150 2.81 1.63 11.77
CA ASN A 150 3.44 2.18 12.95
C ASN A 150 2.51 2.07 14.19
N ARG A 151 3.11 2.12 15.38
CA ARG A 151 2.43 1.98 16.70
C ARG A 151 1.36 3.00 17.00
N PHE A 152 1.28 4.10 16.27
CA PHE A 152 0.25 5.12 16.44
C PHE A 152 -1.01 4.81 15.62
N GLU A 153 -0.92 3.90 14.67
CA GLU A 153 -2.01 3.53 13.76
C GLU A 153 -2.50 2.09 13.96
N SER A 154 -1.68 1.21 14.55
CA SER A 154 -2.09 -0.16 14.89
C SER A 154 -1.31 -0.68 16.10
N HIS A 155 -1.98 -1.53 16.91
CA HIS A 155 -1.35 -2.32 17.95
C HIS A 155 -1.15 -3.79 17.55
N PHE A 156 -1.50 -4.16 16.32
CA PHE A 156 -1.64 -5.57 15.92
C PHE A 156 -0.41 -6.12 15.18
N ILE A 157 -0.01 -5.53 14.05
CA ILE A 157 1.20 -5.90 13.30
C ILE A 157 1.99 -4.62 13.01
N ASN A 158 3.21 -4.52 13.56
CA ASN A 158 4.04 -3.32 13.44
C ASN A 158 5.35 -3.55 12.69
N VAL A 159 5.84 -4.79 12.61
CA VAL A 159 7.12 -5.12 11.98
C VAL A 159 6.97 -6.19 10.90
N ALA A 160 7.88 -6.19 9.95
CA ALA A 160 7.89 -7.11 8.81
C ALA A 160 7.86 -8.59 9.23
N ARG A 161 8.62 -8.98 10.24
CA ARG A 161 8.67 -10.37 10.73
C ARG A 161 7.32 -10.86 11.28
N ASP A 162 6.54 -9.96 11.92
CA ASP A 162 5.21 -10.31 12.42
C ASP A 162 4.24 -10.51 11.25
N ALA A 163 4.34 -9.68 10.20
CA ALA A 163 3.56 -9.88 8.98
C ALA A 163 3.92 -11.20 8.29
N VAL A 164 5.20 -11.57 8.22
CA VAL A 164 5.63 -12.87 7.67
C VAL A 164 5.03 -14.02 8.49
N THR A 165 5.09 -13.96 9.82
CA THR A 165 4.48 -14.97 10.70
C THR A 165 2.97 -15.08 10.45
N PHE A 166 2.28 -13.94 10.38
CA PHE A 166 0.85 -13.89 10.10
C PHE A 166 0.49 -14.53 8.75
N ILE A 167 1.24 -14.21 7.70
CA ILE A 167 1.04 -14.77 6.36
C ILE A 167 1.27 -16.29 6.34
N GLN A 168 2.28 -16.78 7.04
CA GLN A 168 2.56 -18.21 7.15
C GLN A 168 1.40 -18.95 7.83
N GLU A 169 0.83 -18.37 8.89
CA GLU A 169 -0.32 -18.96 9.59
C GLU A 169 -1.62 -18.84 8.77
N VAL A 170 -1.82 -17.77 8.03
CA VAL A 170 -2.92 -17.64 7.06
C VAL A 170 -2.82 -18.74 6.00
N GLY A 171 -1.61 -19.07 5.53
CA GLY A 171 -1.35 -20.20 4.65
C GLY A 171 -1.91 -20.08 3.23
N MET A 172 -2.18 -18.85 2.76
CA MET A 172 -2.74 -18.61 1.43
C MET A 172 -1.70 -18.04 0.46
N PRO A 173 -1.55 -18.60 -0.75
CA PRO A 173 -0.48 -18.23 -1.67
C PRO A 173 -0.62 -16.83 -2.28
N ASN A 174 -1.80 -16.22 -2.22
CA ASN A 174 -2.07 -14.86 -2.69
C ASN A 174 -1.96 -13.79 -1.59
N VAL A 175 -1.45 -14.14 -0.39
CA VAL A 175 -1.18 -13.17 0.67
C VAL A 175 0.32 -12.88 0.69
N ARG A 176 0.67 -11.61 0.71
CA ARG A 176 2.06 -11.11 0.69
C ARG A 176 2.24 -9.97 1.68
N VAL A 177 3.48 -9.69 2.02
CA VAL A 177 3.83 -8.50 2.81
C VAL A 177 3.82 -7.28 1.90
N HIS A 178 3.22 -6.21 2.39
CA HIS A 178 3.29 -4.87 1.86
C HIS A 178 4.15 -4.03 2.81
N LEU A 179 5.32 -3.58 2.39
CA LEU A 179 6.19 -2.74 3.22
C LEU A 179 6.01 -1.27 2.87
N ASP A 180 5.84 -0.43 3.88
CA ASP A 180 5.90 1.03 3.73
C ASP A 180 7.07 1.60 4.53
N THR A 181 7.97 2.31 3.85
CA THR A 181 9.15 2.92 4.45
C THR A 181 8.82 3.98 5.50
N PHE A 182 7.65 4.62 5.46
CA PHE A 182 7.17 5.52 6.51
C PHE A 182 6.85 4.80 7.82
N HIS A 183 6.25 3.61 7.74
CA HIS A 183 6.01 2.79 8.93
C HIS A 183 7.31 2.15 9.42
N MET A 184 8.11 1.60 8.51
CA MET A 184 9.36 0.93 8.82
C MET A 184 10.36 1.82 9.57
N ILE A 185 10.50 3.09 9.19
CA ILE A 185 11.47 4.00 9.85
C ILE A 185 11.12 4.28 11.31
N ARG A 186 9.93 3.94 11.73
CA ARG A 186 9.46 4.09 13.11
C ARG A 186 9.57 2.80 13.92
N GLU A 187 9.45 1.67 13.26
CA GLU A 187 9.26 0.38 13.92
C GLU A 187 10.44 -0.59 13.74
N GLU A 188 11.19 -0.49 12.64
CA GLU A 188 12.28 -1.41 12.33
C GLU A 188 13.63 -0.85 12.82
N ASP A 189 14.46 -1.70 13.39
CA ASP A 189 15.82 -1.35 13.79
C ASP A 189 16.74 -1.17 12.57
N ASP A 190 16.54 -1.97 11.51
CA ASP A 190 17.22 -1.91 10.21
C ASP A 190 16.24 -2.23 9.10
N MET A 191 15.88 -1.20 8.31
CA MET A 191 14.91 -1.34 7.22
C MET A 191 15.40 -2.28 6.11
N GLY A 192 16.71 -2.28 5.82
CA GLY A 192 17.28 -3.22 4.84
C GLY A 192 17.18 -4.66 5.32
N GLN A 193 17.41 -4.92 6.62
CA GLN A 193 17.24 -6.24 7.21
C GLN A 193 15.78 -6.68 7.20
N ALA A 194 14.84 -5.79 7.53
CA ALA A 194 13.41 -6.07 7.48
C ALA A 194 12.95 -6.51 6.06
N VAL A 195 13.44 -5.84 5.00
CA VAL A 195 13.21 -6.26 3.62
C VAL A 195 13.78 -7.66 3.36
N ARG A 196 15.01 -7.96 3.81
CA ARG A 196 15.64 -9.29 3.66
C ARG A 196 14.85 -10.38 4.37
N ASP A 197 14.39 -10.10 5.59
CA ASP A 197 13.61 -11.04 6.41
C ASP A 197 12.24 -11.35 5.78
N THR A 198 11.70 -10.40 5.03
CA THR A 198 10.46 -10.62 4.25
C THR A 198 10.69 -11.64 3.12
N GLY A 199 11.85 -11.59 2.46
CA GLY A 199 12.23 -12.55 1.41
C GLY A 199 11.19 -12.70 0.31
N GLY A 200 10.85 -13.94 -0.04
CA GLY A 200 9.86 -14.27 -1.07
C GLY A 200 8.39 -13.95 -0.70
N TYR A 201 8.13 -13.50 0.53
CA TYR A 201 6.80 -13.03 0.93
C TYR A 201 6.52 -11.58 0.56
N LEU A 202 7.53 -10.80 0.12
CA LEU A 202 7.34 -9.41 -0.30
C LEU A 202 6.49 -9.34 -1.58
N GLY A 203 5.39 -8.58 -1.55
CA GLY A 203 4.48 -8.42 -2.67
C GLY A 203 4.25 -6.99 -3.10
N TYR A 204 4.46 -6.02 -2.20
CA TYR A 204 4.24 -4.62 -2.51
C TYR A 204 5.10 -3.71 -1.65
N VAL A 205 5.45 -2.53 -2.17
CA VAL A 205 6.27 -1.54 -1.46
C VAL A 205 5.70 -0.15 -1.65
N HIS A 206 5.43 0.54 -0.53
CA HIS A 206 5.25 1.98 -0.49
C HIS A 206 6.60 2.67 -0.23
N ALA A 207 6.96 3.57 -1.12
CA ALA A 207 8.14 4.43 -1.02
C ALA A 207 7.72 5.79 -0.45
N CYS A 208 7.71 5.87 0.87
CA CYS A 208 7.36 7.06 1.61
C CYS A 208 8.57 7.62 2.35
N GLU A 209 8.74 8.94 2.34
CA GLU A 209 9.71 9.56 3.23
C GLU A 209 9.18 9.57 4.68
N ASN A 210 10.07 9.67 5.67
CA ASN A 210 9.69 9.69 7.09
C ASN A 210 8.69 10.80 7.48
N GLN A 211 8.60 11.84 6.68
CA GLN A 211 7.65 12.94 6.87
C GLN A 211 6.59 13.00 5.75
N ARG A 212 6.46 11.95 4.93
CA ARG A 212 5.55 11.88 3.77
C ARG A 212 5.88 12.90 2.66
N GLY A 213 7.09 13.49 2.65
CA GLY A 213 7.56 14.43 1.63
C GLY A 213 8.19 13.73 0.42
N ILE A 214 8.93 14.52 -0.37
CA ILE A 214 9.63 14.01 -1.56
C ILE A 214 10.63 12.92 -1.14
N PRO A 215 10.58 11.70 -1.68
CA PRO A 215 11.58 10.67 -1.43
C PRO A 215 13.01 11.18 -1.62
N GLY A 216 13.87 10.90 -0.63
CA GLY A 216 15.27 11.36 -0.61
C GLY A 216 15.51 12.68 0.11
N THR A 217 14.47 13.34 0.62
CA THR A 217 14.61 14.61 1.36
C THR A 217 14.59 14.43 2.89
N GLY A 218 14.52 13.20 3.37
CA GLY A 218 14.40 12.89 4.79
C GLY A 218 15.41 11.85 5.27
N LEU A 219 14.93 10.89 6.08
CA LEU A 219 15.75 9.97 6.86
C LEU A 219 15.77 8.54 6.34
N VAL A 220 14.94 8.20 5.35
CA VAL A 220 14.86 6.83 4.84
C VAL A 220 16.20 6.43 4.20
N PRO A 221 16.80 5.28 4.59
CA PRO A 221 18.08 4.81 4.05
C PRO A 221 17.88 4.13 2.68
N TRP A 222 17.46 4.89 1.68
CA TRP A 222 17.04 4.41 0.35
C TRP A 222 18.00 3.43 -0.30
N THR A 223 19.31 3.72 -0.23
CA THR A 223 20.32 2.81 -0.81
C THR A 223 20.27 1.43 -0.14
N SER A 224 20.17 1.36 1.19
CA SER A 224 20.07 0.11 1.94
C SER A 224 18.77 -0.65 1.58
N VAL A 225 17.65 0.07 1.50
CA VAL A 225 16.35 -0.51 1.12
C VAL A 225 16.43 -1.11 -0.29
N PHE A 226 16.90 -0.36 -1.29
CA PHE A 226 16.99 -0.87 -2.66
C PHE A 226 18.02 -2.00 -2.82
N GLN A 227 19.13 -1.98 -2.07
CA GLN A 227 20.08 -3.10 -2.02
C GLN A 227 19.40 -4.38 -1.50
N ALA A 228 18.59 -4.25 -0.45
CA ALA A 228 17.85 -5.37 0.10
C ALA A 228 16.76 -5.87 -0.89
N LEU A 229 16.01 -4.97 -1.55
CA LEU A 229 15.06 -5.34 -2.62
C LEU A 229 15.76 -6.13 -3.74
N ARG A 230 16.95 -5.69 -4.16
CA ARG A 230 17.76 -6.44 -5.14
C ARG A 230 18.15 -7.83 -4.63
N GLN A 231 18.57 -7.93 -3.38
CA GLN A 231 19.01 -9.20 -2.75
C GLN A 231 17.86 -10.22 -2.69
N VAL A 232 16.64 -9.77 -2.36
CA VAL A 232 15.45 -10.64 -2.35
C VAL A 232 14.84 -10.83 -3.75
N ARG A 233 15.43 -10.25 -4.79
CA ARG A 233 14.98 -10.30 -6.19
C ARG A 233 13.57 -9.75 -6.38
N TYR A 234 13.23 -8.69 -5.65
CA TYR A 234 11.96 -8.03 -5.81
C TYR A 234 11.94 -7.22 -7.12
N ASP A 235 10.97 -7.50 -7.97
CA ASP A 235 10.73 -6.85 -9.26
C ASP A 235 9.32 -6.24 -9.39
N GLY A 236 8.56 -6.25 -8.27
CA GLY A 236 7.21 -5.72 -8.19
C GLY A 236 7.12 -4.20 -8.24
N CYS A 237 5.99 -3.69 -7.75
CA CYS A 237 5.70 -2.25 -7.76
C CYS A 237 6.26 -1.56 -6.52
N VAL A 238 6.90 -0.41 -6.72
CA VAL A 238 7.32 0.55 -5.70
C VAL A 238 6.53 1.84 -5.91
N THR A 239 5.58 2.11 -5.04
CA THR A 239 4.61 3.20 -5.17
C THR A 239 4.96 4.33 -4.20
N ILE A 240 5.09 5.55 -4.71
CA ILE A 240 5.18 6.75 -3.86
C ILE A 240 3.82 6.95 -3.20
N GLU A 241 3.78 6.87 -1.87
CA GLU A 241 2.64 7.27 -1.09
C GLU A 241 2.93 8.60 -0.41
N SER A 242 2.15 9.59 -0.74
CA SER A 242 2.16 10.92 -0.13
C SER A 242 0.80 11.59 -0.33
N PHE A 243 0.62 12.72 0.32
CA PHE A 243 -0.68 13.36 0.47
C PHE A 243 -0.57 14.86 0.29
N ASP A 244 -1.59 15.47 -0.35
CA ASP A 244 -1.66 16.92 -0.49
C ASP A 244 -2.32 17.53 0.76
N PRO A 245 -1.61 18.37 1.54
CA PRO A 245 -2.19 19.04 2.69
C PRO A 245 -3.29 20.05 2.34
N ASP A 246 -3.40 20.49 1.08
CA ASP A 246 -4.47 21.37 0.61
C ASP A 246 -5.81 20.60 0.44
N ILE A 247 -5.80 19.26 0.48
CA ILE A 247 -7.00 18.42 0.58
C ILE A 247 -7.28 18.15 2.08
N GLU A 248 -8.11 18.99 2.69
CA GLU A 248 -8.31 19.04 4.14
C GLU A 248 -8.65 17.67 4.77
N SER A 249 -9.52 16.91 4.16
CA SER A 249 -9.92 15.59 4.64
C SER A 249 -8.75 14.59 4.64
N VAL A 250 -7.92 14.61 3.60
CA VAL A 250 -6.72 13.78 3.48
C VAL A 250 -5.64 14.24 4.46
N ALA A 251 -5.43 15.54 4.58
CA ALA A 251 -4.49 16.12 5.54
C ALA A 251 -4.84 15.70 6.98
N LYS A 252 -6.13 15.76 7.34
CA LYS A 252 -6.64 15.32 8.64
C LYS A 252 -6.48 13.81 8.84
N LEU A 253 -6.79 13.03 7.82
CA LEU A 253 -6.70 11.57 7.85
C LEU A 253 -5.25 11.09 8.08
N CYS A 254 -4.29 11.74 7.40
CA CYS A 254 -2.87 11.36 7.40
C CYS A 254 -2.01 12.23 8.33
N CYS A 255 -2.63 13.11 9.14
CA CYS A 255 -1.96 14.00 10.10
C CYS A 255 -0.86 14.88 9.46
N ILE A 256 -1.15 15.50 8.30
CA ILE A 256 -0.22 16.38 7.57
C ILE A 256 -0.62 17.84 7.76
N TRP A 257 0.20 18.59 8.51
CA TRP A 257 -0.10 19.95 8.96
C TRP A 257 0.80 21.03 8.36
N ARG A 258 1.53 20.69 7.30
CA ARG A 258 2.40 21.60 6.57
C ARG A 258 2.57 21.17 5.13
N LYS A 259 2.96 22.07 4.25
CA LYS A 259 3.33 21.72 2.88
C LYS A 259 4.59 20.85 2.86
N LEU A 260 4.55 19.80 2.07
CA LEU A 260 5.62 18.80 1.90
C LEU A 260 6.43 19.05 0.63
N ALA A 261 5.85 19.80 -0.32
CA ALA A 261 6.44 20.26 -1.57
C ALA A 261 5.69 21.51 -2.02
N ASP A 262 6.17 22.19 -3.07
CA ASP A 262 5.50 23.37 -3.64
C ASP A 262 4.21 22.98 -4.37
N SER A 263 4.15 21.74 -4.89
CA SER A 263 2.96 21.15 -5.53
C SER A 263 2.97 19.63 -5.47
N PRO A 264 1.79 18.97 -5.60
CA PRO A 264 1.70 17.53 -5.76
C PRO A 264 2.51 17.00 -6.95
N GLU A 265 2.54 17.74 -8.06
CA GLU A 265 3.32 17.38 -9.26
C GLU A 265 4.82 17.40 -9.01
N GLN A 266 5.31 18.40 -8.27
CA GLN A 266 6.71 18.46 -7.88
C GLN A 266 7.08 17.23 -7.03
N LEU A 267 6.29 16.94 -5.99
CA LEU A 267 6.52 15.78 -5.14
C LEU A 267 6.58 14.49 -5.97
N ALA A 268 5.61 14.29 -6.84
CA ALA A 268 5.52 13.12 -7.69
C ALA A 268 6.73 12.98 -8.62
N THR A 269 7.08 14.05 -9.36
CA THR A 269 8.13 13.99 -10.40
C THR A 269 9.54 13.96 -9.83
N GLU A 270 9.81 14.71 -8.77
CA GLU A 270 11.12 14.69 -8.10
C GLU A 270 11.33 13.38 -7.33
N GLY A 271 10.29 12.89 -6.64
CA GLY A 271 10.32 11.59 -5.97
C GLY A 271 10.57 10.45 -6.94
N LEU A 272 9.87 10.42 -8.08
CA LEU A 272 10.09 9.42 -9.13
C LEU A 272 11.51 9.47 -9.68
N ARG A 273 12.02 10.68 -9.97
CA ARG A 273 13.38 10.88 -10.46
C ARG A 273 14.42 10.35 -9.47
N PHE A 274 14.24 10.65 -8.19
CA PHE A 274 15.11 10.19 -7.12
C PHE A 274 15.10 8.66 -7.02
N LEU A 275 13.93 8.04 -6.89
CA LEU A 275 13.80 6.58 -6.76
C LEU A 275 14.36 5.83 -7.98
N LYS A 276 14.08 6.31 -9.20
CA LYS A 276 14.68 5.76 -10.42
C LYS A 276 16.22 5.95 -10.44
N GLY A 277 16.72 7.01 -9.84
CA GLY A 277 18.17 7.25 -9.66
C GLY A 277 18.81 6.22 -8.75
N VAL A 278 18.26 6.01 -7.56
CA VAL A 278 18.73 5.00 -6.60
C VAL A 278 18.64 3.59 -7.20
N TYR A 279 17.52 3.27 -7.86
CA TYR A 279 17.33 1.99 -8.55
C TYR A 279 18.44 1.74 -9.56
N ARG A 280 18.71 2.68 -10.48
CA ARG A 280 19.79 2.53 -11.48
C ARG A 280 21.15 2.36 -10.82
N GLN A 281 21.47 3.16 -9.82
CA GLN A 281 22.75 3.06 -9.09
C GLN A 281 22.92 1.68 -8.45
N VAL A 282 21.90 1.19 -7.73
CA VAL A 282 21.98 -0.09 -7.01
C VAL A 282 22.01 -1.29 -7.96
N TYR A 283 21.27 -1.23 -9.06
CA TYR A 283 21.17 -2.34 -10.02
C TYR A 283 22.24 -2.30 -11.12
N GLY A 284 23.09 -1.27 -11.16
CA GLY A 284 24.16 -1.14 -12.14
C GLY A 284 23.64 -0.86 -13.56
N LEU A 285 22.53 -0.11 -13.70
CA LEU A 285 21.93 0.24 -14.98
C LEU A 285 22.48 1.58 -15.45
N GLU A 286 23.02 1.65 -16.65
CA GLU A 286 23.52 2.90 -17.24
C GLU A 286 22.37 3.90 -17.50
N ALA A 287 22.68 5.19 -17.39
CA ALA A 287 21.74 6.26 -17.74
C ALA A 287 21.52 6.26 -19.26
N GLY A 288 20.51 5.55 -19.73
CA GLY A 288 20.18 5.49 -21.16
C GLY A 288 19.49 4.20 -21.64
N ALA A 289 19.45 3.15 -20.85
CA ALA A 289 18.64 1.96 -21.16
C ALA A 289 17.17 2.26 -20.82
N ALA A 290 16.45 2.83 -21.76
CA ALA A 290 14.99 2.87 -21.73
C ALA A 290 14.47 1.45 -22.08
N HIS A 291 13.71 0.86 -21.16
CA HIS A 291 12.86 -0.29 -21.44
C HIS A 291 11.41 0.13 -21.39
#